data_56b5ef692941267d34ee5bec5bb0a204
#
_entry.id   56b5ef692941267d34ee5bec5bb0a204
#
_cell.length_a   1.000
_cell.length_b   1.000
_cell.length_c   1.000
_cell.angle_alpha   90.00
_cell.angle_beta   90.00
_cell.angle_gamma   90.00
#
_symmetry.space_group_name_H-M   'P 1'
#
loop_
_entity.id
_entity.type
_entity.pdbx_description
1 polymer ?
#
loop_
_entity_poly.entity_id
_entity_poly.type
_entity_poly.pdbx_seq_one_letter_code
_entity_poly.pdbx_strand_id
1 'polypeptide(L)'
;MIPRISRNAVKEGFDTLPAAICYFDRNGLLRLINHRMQEIAAVLCGRDLQTLTDLEQALRSPGGGVRLRDEAARIYEFPDGTVYHFTVRPVQDKYGIPYTEVMAT
;
A
#
# COMPACT_ATOMS: atom_id res chain seq x y z
N MET A 1 -12.43 12.71 -2.18
CA MET A 1 -11.97 11.33 -2.10
C MET A 1 -12.69 10.55 -1.01
N ILE A 2 -12.49 10.87 0.23
CA ILE A 2 -13.16 10.16 1.33
C ILE A 2 -14.53 10.79 1.55
N PRO A 3 -15.61 9.99 1.59
CA PRO A 3 -16.94 10.52 1.85
C PRO A 3 -17.02 11.20 3.20
N ARG A 4 -17.99 12.11 3.33
CA ARG A 4 -18.24 12.78 4.61
C ARG A 4 -19.03 11.88 5.52
N ILE A 5 -18.36 10.92 6.11
CA ILE A 5 -18.88 10.06 7.18
C ILE A 5 -17.90 10.16 8.34
N SER A 6 -18.24 9.58 9.48
CA SER A 6 -17.35 9.68 10.62
C SER A 6 -15.99 9.07 10.27
N ARG A 7 -14.92 9.69 10.78
CA ARG A 7 -13.57 9.21 10.55
C ARG A 7 -13.40 7.76 11.02
N ASN A 8 -14.03 7.40 12.13
CA ASN A 8 -13.96 6.03 12.66
C ASN A 8 -14.65 5.02 11.76
N ALA A 9 -15.83 5.37 11.23
CA ALA A 9 -16.54 4.47 10.31
C ALA A 9 -15.76 4.23 9.02
N VAL A 10 -15.14 5.28 8.46
CA VAL A 10 -14.28 5.16 7.29
C VAL A 10 -13.12 4.23 7.58
N LYS A 11 -12.45 4.45 8.71
CA LYS A 11 -11.29 3.65 9.10
C LYS A 11 -11.65 2.19 9.32
N GLU A 12 -12.74 1.92 10.01
CA GLU A 12 -13.21 0.54 10.26
C GLU A 12 -13.48 -0.19 8.95
N GLY A 13 -14.26 0.41 8.04
CA GLY A 13 -14.54 -0.19 6.74
C GLY A 13 -13.28 -0.40 5.91
N PHE A 14 -12.34 0.53 5.99
CA PHE A 14 -11.08 0.48 5.28
C PHE A 14 -10.17 -0.63 5.82
N ASP A 15 -10.09 -0.76 7.15
CA ASP A 15 -9.25 -1.76 7.82
C ASP A 15 -9.78 -3.18 7.69
N THR A 16 -11.07 -3.37 7.35
CA THR A 16 -11.67 -4.69 7.17
C THR A 16 -11.58 -5.21 5.74
N LEU A 17 -11.02 -4.41 4.81
CA LEU A 17 -10.84 -4.86 3.43
C LEU A 17 -9.87 -6.05 3.38
N PRO A 18 -10.17 -7.08 2.54
CA PRO A 18 -9.30 -8.25 2.41
C PRO A 18 -7.96 -7.92 1.77
N ALA A 19 -7.90 -6.87 0.96
CA ALA A 19 -6.67 -6.43 0.31
C ALA A 19 -5.93 -5.43 1.18
N ALA A 20 -4.60 -5.38 1.03
CA ALA A 20 -3.79 -4.30 1.57
C ALA A 20 -3.85 -3.13 0.60
N ILE A 21 -4.09 -1.92 1.09
CA ILE A 21 -4.25 -0.75 0.22
C ILE A 21 -3.75 0.51 0.90
N CYS A 22 -3.13 1.39 0.12
CA CYS A 22 -2.74 2.72 0.56
C CYS A 22 -2.79 3.71 -0.60
N TYR A 23 -2.83 4.99 -0.24
CA TYR A 23 -2.89 6.10 -1.20
C TYR A 23 -1.84 7.14 -0.86
N PHE A 24 -1.14 7.60 -1.88
CA PHE A 24 -0.18 8.69 -1.79
C PHE A 24 -0.69 9.89 -2.59
N ASP A 25 -0.42 11.10 -2.11
CA ASP A 25 -0.78 12.29 -2.86
C ASP A 25 0.22 12.53 -4.00
N ARG A 26 0.01 13.62 -4.74
CA ARG A 26 0.87 13.96 -5.89
C ARG A 26 2.31 14.28 -5.50
N ASN A 27 2.56 14.54 -4.21
CA ASN A 27 3.91 14.77 -3.69
C ASN A 27 4.55 13.49 -3.17
N GLY A 28 3.86 12.35 -3.30
CA GLY A 28 4.35 11.06 -2.83
C GLY A 28 4.23 10.86 -1.33
N LEU A 29 3.41 11.67 -0.65
CA LEU A 29 3.20 11.51 0.79
C LEU A 29 2.02 10.58 1.06
N LEU A 30 2.19 9.69 2.02
CA LEU A 30 1.14 8.76 2.43
C LEU A 30 -0.04 9.53 3.02
N ARG A 31 -1.25 9.27 2.49
CA ARG A 31 -2.48 9.93 2.94
C ARG A 31 -3.47 8.98 3.59
N LEU A 32 -3.48 7.73 3.15
CA LEU A 32 -4.41 6.74 3.66
C LEU A 32 -3.78 5.37 3.53
N ILE A 33 -3.92 4.55 4.56
CA ILE A 33 -3.37 3.20 4.59
C ILE A 33 -4.25 2.34 5.47
N ASN A 34 -4.60 1.13 5.02
CA ASN A 34 -5.33 0.21 5.87
C ASN A 34 -4.36 -0.61 6.73
N HIS A 35 -4.91 -1.27 7.73
CA HIS A 35 -4.10 -2.00 8.70
C HIS A 35 -3.24 -3.09 8.05
N ARG A 36 -3.82 -3.83 7.10
CA ARG A 36 -3.08 -4.88 6.40
C ARG A 36 -1.87 -4.33 5.65
N MET A 37 -2.02 -3.20 4.97
CA MET A 37 -0.90 -2.58 4.28
C MET A 37 0.15 -2.04 5.25
N GLN A 38 -0.25 -1.55 6.43
CA GLN A 38 0.72 -1.14 7.45
C GLN A 38 1.62 -2.29 7.85
N GLU A 39 1.05 -3.46 8.10
CA GLU A 39 1.81 -4.65 8.48
C GLU A 39 2.75 -5.09 7.35
N ILE A 40 2.24 -5.17 6.13
CA ILE A 40 3.02 -5.59 4.97
C ILE A 40 4.18 -4.62 4.71
N ALA A 41 3.89 -3.32 4.73
CA ALA A 41 4.90 -2.30 4.48
C ALA A 41 5.96 -2.26 5.56
N ALA A 42 5.59 -2.49 6.82
CA ALA A 42 6.56 -2.54 7.92
C ALA A 42 7.56 -3.67 7.73
N VAL A 43 7.12 -4.83 7.27
CA VAL A 43 8.03 -5.94 6.96
C VAL A 43 8.90 -5.60 5.75
N LEU A 44 8.28 -5.12 4.68
CA LEU A 44 8.95 -4.85 3.42
C LEU A 44 9.98 -3.73 3.51
N CYS A 45 9.64 -2.64 4.20
CA CYS A 45 10.47 -1.44 4.33
C CYS A 45 11.35 -1.44 5.58
N GLY A 46 11.04 -2.29 6.56
CA GLY A 46 11.73 -2.32 7.85
C GLY A 46 11.36 -1.15 8.77
N ARG A 47 10.35 -0.38 8.43
CA ARG A 47 9.87 0.77 9.18
C ARG A 47 8.47 1.16 8.72
N ASP A 48 7.84 2.08 9.43
CA ASP A 48 6.53 2.60 9.03
C ASP A 48 6.63 3.33 7.71
N LEU A 49 5.65 3.07 6.83
CA LEU A 49 5.60 3.66 5.51
C LEU A 49 5.24 5.15 5.60
N GLN A 50 6.01 5.99 4.92
CA GLN A 50 5.82 7.44 4.91
C GLN A 50 5.61 7.98 3.49
N THR A 51 6.37 7.47 2.52
CA THR A 51 6.37 8.01 1.17
C THR A 51 6.29 6.92 0.12
N LEU A 52 5.81 7.28 -1.06
CA LEU A 52 5.79 6.40 -2.22
C LEU A 52 7.21 5.96 -2.62
N THR A 53 8.18 6.87 -2.54
CA THR A 53 9.56 6.56 -2.86
C THR A 53 10.11 5.44 -1.99
N ASP A 54 9.81 5.46 -0.68
CA ASP A 54 10.23 4.40 0.24
C ASP A 54 9.64 3.05 -0.18
N LEU A 55 8.37 3.03 -0.54
CA LEU A 55 7.70 1.80 -0.97
C LEU A 55 8.29 1.30 -2.29
N GLU A 56 8.50 2.18 -3.25
CA GLU A 56 9.08 1.80 -4.54
C GLU A 56 10.48 1.24 -4.39
N GLN A 57 11.31 1.83 -3.52
CA GLN A 57 12.64 1.31 -3.23
C GLN A 57 12.56 -0.08 -2.59
N ALA A 58 11.66 -0.27 -1.64
CA ALA A 58 11.46 -1.56 -1.00
C ALA A 58 10.96 -2.62 -1.99
N LEU A 59 10.14 -2.24 -2.95
CA LEU A 59 9.68 -3.17 -3.99
C LEU A 59 10.82 -3.58 -4.93
N ARG A 60 11.78 -2.70 -5.17
CA ARG A 60 12.97 -3.04 -5.97
C ARG A 60 13.99 -3.87 -5.18
N SER A 61 14.10 -3.63 -3.89
CA SER A 61 15.07 -4.31 -3.02
C SER A 61 14.39 -4.66 -1.70
N PRO A 62 13.58 -5.72 -1.68
CA PRO A 62 12.78 -6.06 -0.50
C PRO A 62 13.62 -6.36 0.74
N GLY A 63 13.17 -5.82 1.88
CA GLY A 63 13.71 -6.15 3.18
C GLY A 63 12.88 -7.21 3.91
N GLY A 64 13.16 -7.43 5.18
CA GLY A 64 12.35 -8.26 6.06
C GLY A 64 12.21 -9.72 5.65
N GLY A 65 13.14 -10.25 4.85
CA GLY A 65 13.05 -11.62 4.36
C GLY A 65 12.05 -11.83 3.24
N VAL A 66 11.51 -10.76 2.68
CA VAL A 66 10.60 -10.83 1.54
C VAL A 66 11.40 -11.18 0.28
N ARG A 67 10.87 -12.08 -0.54
CA ARG A 67 11.51 -12.53 -1.77
C ARG A 67 10.72 -12.08 -2.98
N LEU A 68 11.40 -11.44 -3.93
CA LEU A 68 10.81 -11.10 -5.22
C LEU A 68 10.72 -12.37 -6.07
N ARG A 69 9.49 -12.78 -6.41
CA ARG A 69 9.23 -14.00 -7.18
C ARG A 69 9.09 -13.72 -8.68
N ASP A 70 8.50 -12.60 -9.02
CA ASP A 70 8.28 -12.21 -10.42
C ASP A 70 8.32 -10.68 -10.49
N GLU A 71 9.38 -10.15 -11.07
CA GLU A 71 9.58 -8.71 -11.16
C GLU A 71 8.54 -8.04 -12.06
N ALA A 72 8.26 -8.63 -13.21
CA ALA A 72 7.32 -8.05 -14.17
C ALA A 72 5.91 -8.01 -13.62
N ALA A 73 5.48 -9.06 -12.92
CA ALA A 73 4.16 -9.15 -12.34
C ALA A 73 4.10 -8.59 -10.90
N ARG A 74 5.24 -8.18 -10.33
CA ARG A 74 5.34 -7.68 -8.96
C ARG A 74 4.77 -8.64 -7.93
N ILE A 75 5.23 -9.89 -8.00
CA ILE A 75 4.83 -10.95 -7.07
C ILE A 75 5.92 -11.15 -6.03
N TYR A 76 5.54 -11.09 -4.77
CA TYR A 76 6.45 -11.15 -3.62
C TYR A 76 6.00 -12.23 -2.65
N GLU A 77 6.95 -13.00 -2.14
CA GLU A 77 6.71 -14.00 -1.11
C GLU A 77 7.25 -13.49 0.23
N PHE A 78 6.39 -13.45 1.23
CA PHE A 78 6.72 -13.00 2.57
C PHE A 78 7.19 -14.16 3.43
N PRO A 79 7.90 -13.89 4.56
CA PRO A 79 8.46 -14.95 5.40
C PRO A 79 7.44 -15.95 5.95
N ASP A 80 6.18 -15.53 6.11
CA ASP A 80 5.10 -16.40 6.58
C ASP A 80 4.52 -17.30 5.47
N GLY A 81 5.08 -17.23 4.27
CA GLY A 81 4.62 -18.00 3.11
C GLY A 81 3.53 -17.31 2.31
N THR A 82 3.03 -16.18 2.76
CA THR A 82 2.02 -15.43 2.02
C THR A 82 2.62 -14.83 0.76
N VAL A 83 1.90 -14.95 -0.36
CA VAL A 83 2.32 -14.38 -1.64
C VAL A 83 1.40 -13.22 -1.98
N TYR A 84 1.99 -12.06 -2.28
CA TYR A 84 1.25 -10.85 -2.65
C TYR A 84 1.61 -10.40 -4.05
N HIS A 85 0.59 -9.95 -4.77
CA HIS A 85 0.71 -9.29 -6.05
C HIS A 85 0.47 -7.79 -5.83
N PHE A 86 1.48 -6.96 -6.09
CA PHE A 86 1.38 -5.52 -5.92
C PHE A 86 0.95 -4.85 -7.21
N THR A 87 0.04 -3.90 -7.11
CA THR A 87 -0.37 -3.05 -8.22
C THR A 87 -0.23 -1.59 -7.80
N VAL A 88 0.26 -0.77 -8.72
CA VAL A 88 0.43 0.68 -8.52
C VAL A 88 -0.27 1.36 -9.67
N ARG A 89 -1.24 2.23 -9.37
CA ARG A 89 -1.99 2.91 -10.43
C ARG A 89 -2.36 4.33 -10.03
N PRO A 90 -2.48 5.25 -11.02
CA PRO A 90 -3.01 6.58 -10.77
C PRO A 90 -4.52 6.51 -10.60
N VAL A 91 -5.04 7.28 -9.65
CA VAL A 91 -6.46 7.46 -9.42
C VAL A 91 -6.76 8.92 -9.18
N GLN A 92 -8.02 9.31 -9.29
CA GLN A 92 -8.46 10.66 -8.95
C GLN A 92 -9.63 10.58 -7.99
N ASP A 93 -9.74 11.57 -7.09
CA ASP A 93 -10.92 11.69 -6.26
C ASP A 93 -12.05 12.38 -7.04
N LYS A 94 -13.18 12.61 -6.37
CA LYS A 94 -14.34 13.22 -7.02
C LYS A 94 -14.11 14.67 -7.44
N TYR A 95 -13.06 15.30 -6.98
CA TYR A 95 -12.68 16.65 -7.37
C TYR A 95 -11.57 16.67 -8.43
N GLY A 96 -11.17 15.52 -8.94
CA GLY A 96 -10.10 15.41 -9.93
C GLY A 96 -8.69 15.51 -9.35
N ILE A 97 -8.54 15.48 -8.02
CA ILE A 97 -7.22 15.53 -7.40
C ILE A 97 -6.54 14.18 -7.55
N PRO A 98 -5.30 14.17 -8.07
CA PRO A 98 -4.60 12.92 -8.36
C PRO A 98 -3.98 12.30 -7.10
N TYR A 99 -4.03 10.97 -7.07
CA TYR A 99 -3.38 10.14 -6.05
C TYR A 99 -2.76 8.94 -6.73
N THR A 100 -1.83 8.28 -6.03
CA THR A 100 -1.31 6.98 -6.42
C THR A 100 -1.88 5.94 -5.47
N GLU A 101 -2.57 4.94 -6.02
CA GLU A 101 -3.09 3.81 -5.25
C GLU A 101 -2.13 2.64 -5.35
N VAL A 102 -1.78 2.06 -4.22
CA VAL A 102 -1.00 0.83 -4.16
C VAL A 102 -1.83 -0.25 -3.46
N MET A 103 -2.00 -1.37 -4.11
CA MET A 103 -2.71 -2.53 -3.56
C MET A 103 -1.79 -3.74 -3.55
N ALA A 104 -1.98 -4.60 -2.55
CA ALA A 104 -1.39 -5.92 -2.50
C ALA A 104 -2.50 -6.95 -2.26
N THR A 105 -2.62 -7.89 -3.14
CA THR A 105 -3.68 -8.91 -3.09
C THR A 105 -3.09 -10.31 -3.14
#